data_3bb73636f4289e7bb604ef6c80b07881
#
_entry.id   3bb73636f4289e7bb604ef6c80b07881
#
_cell.length_a   1.000
_cell.length_b   1.000
_cell.length_c   1.000
_cell.angle_alpha   90.00
_cell.angle_beta   90.00
_cell.angle_gamma   90.00
#
_symmetry.space_group_name_H-M   'P 1'
#
loop_
_entity.id
_entity.type
_entity.pdbx_description
1 polymer ?
#
loop_
_entity_poly.entity_id
_entity_poly.type
_entity_poly.pdbx_seq_one_letter_code
_entity_poly.pdbx_strand_id
1 'polypeptide(L)'
;MLLKSREKSFELVQFEALRGRIVFSEEQERLYKYVTAGFMGECLCDEMAESMAERVIQLRDLLLASGGRTCQVDSLLVVAGKVYLLEIKNWEGSFEIVDGRFVGLSACPLAQLQRSKMIVEHLLRRYGFRVEVEARLLFINPKISLYGLTRQEPVLLRHQVEPYFG
;
A
#
# COMPACT_ATOMS: atom_id res chain seq x y z
N MET A 1 -12.30 -10.70 -9.00
CA MET A 1 -11.51 -11.03 -10.24
C MET A 1 -10.14 -10.36 -10.15
N LEU A 2 -9.05 -11.11 -10.23
CA LEU A 2 -7.68 -10.58 -10.26
C LEU A 2 -7.27 -10.30 -11.71
N LEU A 3 -6.88 -9.05 -12.01
CA LEU A 3 -6.41 -8.63 -13.35
C LEU A 3 -4.90 -8.51 -13.45
N LYS A 4 -4.21 -8.16 -12.36
CA LYS A 4 -2.76 -8.11 -12.28
C LYS A 4 -2.31 -8.69 -10.94
N SER A 5 -1.46 -9.69 -10.98
CA SER A 5 -0.81 -10.29 -9.80
C SER A 5 0.37 -9.44 -9.31
N ARG A 6 0.73 -9.63 -8.06
CA ARG A 6 1.95 -9.08 -7.47
C ARG A 6 3.13 -9.97 -7.81
N GLU A 7 4.25 -9.33 -8.08
CA GLU A 7 5.54 -9.98 -8.22
C GLU A 7 6.50 -9.45 -7.15
N LYS A 8 7.51 -10.23 -6.80
CA LYS A 8 8.59 -9.75 -5.93
C LYS A 8 9.35 -8.64 -6.64
N SER A 9 9.71 -7.59 -5.89
CA SER A 9 10.58 -6.56 -6.43
C SER A 9 11.92 -7.15 -6.87
N PHE A 10 12.56 -6.54 -7.85
CA PHE A 10 13.90 -6.96 -8.31
C PHE A 10 14.90 -6.98 -7.14
N GLU A 11 14.83 -6.00 -6.26
CA GLU A 11 15.66 -5.90 -5.06
C GLU A 11 15.46 -7.10 -4.13
N LEU A 12 14.21 -7.51 -3.87
CA LEU A 12 13.92 -8.68 -3.02
C LEU A 12 14.45 -9.96 -3.65
N VAL A 13 14.27 -10.14 -4.97
CA VAL A 13 14.81 -11.29 -5.71
C VAL A 13 16.32 -11.34 -5.63
N GLN A 14 17.01 -10.19 -5.76
CA GLN A 14 18.46 -10.11 -5.61
C GLN A 14 18.91 -10.52 -4.21
N PHE A 15 18.28 -10.02 -3.16
CA PHE A 15 18.61 -10.40 -1.79
C PHE A 15 18.41 -11.89 -1.54
N GLU A 16 17.31 -12.46 -2.00
CA GLU A 16 17.04 -13.91 -1.88
C GLU A 16 18.08 -14.74 -2.63
N ALA A 17 18.49 -14.33 -3.82
CA ALA A 17 19.51 -15.03 -4.61
C ALA A 17 20.90 -14.97 -3.97
N LEU A 18 21.24 -13.89 -3.26
CA LEU A 18 22.53 -13.72 -2.60
C LEU A 18 22.59 -14.34 -1.21
N ARG A 19 21.44 -14.52 -0.56
CA ARG A 19 21.35 -15.05 0.79
C ARG A 19 21.92 -16.48 0.86
N GLY A 20 22.83 -16.70 1.81
CA GLY A 20 23.54 -17.97 1.96
C GLY A 20 24.74 -18.16 1.01
N ARG A 21 24.95 -17.21 0.06
CA ARG A 21 26.11 -17.20 -0.83
C ARG A 21 27.15 -16.18 -0.42
N ILE A 22 26.71 -15.09 0.21
CA ILE A 22 27.57 -14.03 0.77
C ILE A 22 27.11 -13.70 2.19
N VAL A 23 28.00 -13.08 2.97
CA VAL A 23 27.67 -12.50 4.26
C VAL A 23 27.19 -11.08 4.03
N PHE A 24 25.97 -10.77 4.45
CA PHE A 24 25.42 -9.42 4.36
C PHE A 24 26.04 -8.49 5.42
N SER A 25 26.27 -7.24 5.07
CA SER A 25 26.52 -6.19 6.04
C SER A 25 25.26 -5.93 6.90
N GLU A 26 25.45 -5.24 8.04
CA GLU A 26 24.31 -4.86 8.89
C GLU A 26 23.28 -4.00 8.15
N GLU A 27 23.73 -3.13 7.25
CA GLU A 27 22.86 -2.31 6.42
C GLU A 27 22.05 -3.15 5.43
N GLN A 28 22.72 -4.11 4.77
CA GLN A 28 22.06 -5.05 3.85
C GLN A 28 21.05 -5.94 4.57
N GLU A 29 21.36 -6.43 5.78
CA GLU A 29 20.42 -7.20 6.60
C GLU A 29 19.20 -6.37 7.00
N ARG A 30 19.38 -5.10 7.37
CA ARG A 30 18.27 -4.18 7.68
C ARG A 30 17.39 -3.94 6.44
N LEU A 31 18.02 -3.66 5.31
CA LEU A 31 17.29 -3.41 4.05
C LEU A 31 16.53 -4.66 3.61
N TYR A 32 17.16 -5.83 3.65
CA TYR A 32 16.49 -7.10 3.34
C TYR A 32 15.26 -7.35 4.22
N LYS A 33 15.38 -7.14 5.53
CA LYS A 33 14.25 -7.25 6.45
C LYS A 33 13.12 -6.27 6.13
N TYR A 34 13.49 -5.02 5.79
CA TYR A 34 12.53 -3.99 5.43
C TYR A 34 11.74 -4.35 4.16
N VAL A 35 12.45 -4.72 3.09
CA VAL A 35 11.84 -5.08 1.79
C VAL A 35 10.99 -6.34 1.93
N THR A 36 11.47 -7.35 2.68
CA THR A 36 10.73 -8.58 2.95
C THR A 36 9.45 -8.30 3.74
N ALA A 37 9.52 -7.49 4.79
CA ALA A 37 8.36 -7.13 5.60
C ALA A 37 7.32 -6.36 4.78
N GLY A 38 7.75 -5.45 3.90
CA GLY A 38 6.89 -4.75 2.97
C GLY A 38 6.12 -5.72 2.08
N PHE A 39 6.83 -6.58 1.36
CA PHE A 39 6.24 -7.58 0.47
C PHE A 39 5.26 -8.52 1.20
N MET A 40 5.62 -9.00 2.40
CA MET A 40 4.73 -9.84 3.21
C MET A 40 3.44 -9.11 3.61
N GLY A 41 3.53 -7.83 3.98
CA GLY A 41 2.35 -7.02 4.30
C GLY A 41 1.41 -6.85 3.11
N GLU A 42 1.99 -6.62 1.95
CA GLU A 42 1.24 -6.51 0.70
C GLU A 42 0.56 -7.85 0.32
N CYS A 43 1.24 -8.99 0.49
CA CYS A 43 0.64 -10.31 0.28
C CYS A 43 -0.53 -10.59 1.25
N LEU A 44 -0.40 -10.21 2.52
CA LEU A 44 -1.50 -10.33 3.50
C LEU A 44 -2.73 -9.51 3.08
N CYS A 45 -2.53 -8.30 2.57
CA CYS A 45 -3.63 -7.49 2.02
C CYS A 45 -4.27 -8.17 0.81
N ASP A 46 -3.46 -8.76 -0.06
CA ASP A 46 -3.94 -9.48 -1.24
C ASP A 46 -4.82 -10.68 -0.85
N GLU A 47 -4.43 -11.46 0.16
CA GLU A 47 -5.23 -12.58 0.72
C GLU A 47 -6.57 -12.09 1.29
N MET A 48 -6.56 -10.98 2.03
CA MET A 48 -7.79 -10.38 2.55
C MET A 48 -8.73 -9.93 1.42
N ALA A 49 -8.18 -9.33 0.36
CA ALA A 49 -8.98 -8.92 -0.79
C ALA A 49 -9.51 -10.13 -1.59
N GLU A 50 -8.79 -11.24 -1.63
CA GLU A 50 -9.25 -12.49 -2.26
C GLU A 50 -10.44 -13.12 -1.52
N SER A 51 -10.49 -13.00 -0.19
CA SER A 51 -11.65 -13.48 0.59
C SER A 51 -12.95 -12.72 0.26
N MET A 52 -12.84 -11.51 -0.31
CA MET A 52 -13.95 -10.67 -0.77
C MET A 52 -14.23 -10.82 -2.27
N ALA A 53 -13.64 -11.79 -2.95
CA ALA A 53 -13.40 -11.82 -4.41
C ALA A 53 -14.63 -11.85 -5.30
N GLU A 54 -15.83 -12.23 -4.84
CA GLU A 54 -17.01 -12.33 -5.71
C GLU A 54 -17.46 -10.97 -6.28
N ARG A 55 -17.03 -9.85 -5.67
CA ARG A 55 -17.48 -8.49 -6.02
C ARG A 55 -16.34 -7.50 -6.29
N VAL A 56 -15.09 -7.96 -6.28
CA VAL A 56 -13.92 -7.07 -6.35
C VAL A 56 -13.11 -7.35 -7.61
N ILE A 57 -12.80 -6.29 -8.38
CA ILE A 57 -11.73 -6.33 -9.39
C ILE A 57 -10.47 -5.83 -8.70
N GLN A 58 -9.39 -6.59 -8.80
CA GLN A 58 -8.13 -6.29 -8.13
C GLN A 58 -6.97 -6.18 -9.11
N LEU A 59 -6.19 -5.11 -8.96
CA LEU A 59 -4.90 -4.91 -9.61
C LEU A 59 -3.85 -4.64 -8.53
N ARG A 60 -2.75 -5.37 -8.57
CA ARG A 60 -1.68 -5.33 -7.56
C ARG A 60 -0.42 -4.75 -8.16
N ASP A 61 0.36 -4.02 -7.36
CA ASP A 61 1.68 -3.51 -7.73
C ASP A 61 1.68 -2.81 -9.09
N LEU A 62 0.94 -1.71 -9.18
CA LEU A 62 0.85 -0.91 -10.39
C LEU A 62 1.92 0.18 -10.40
N LEU A 63 2.69 0.27 -11.47
CA LEU A 63 3.49 1.46 -11.78
C LEU A 63 2.73 2.30 -12.81
N LEU A 64 2.26 3.46 -12.37
CA LEU A 64 1.45 4.38 -13.18
C LEU A 64 2.23 5.64 -13.50
N ALA A 65 2.04 6.17 -14.71
CA ALA A 65 2.66 7.41 -15.14
C ALA A 65 1.62 8.37 -15.74
N SER A 66 1.66 9.62 -15.33
CA SER A 66 0.81 10.67 -15.87
C SER A 66 1.44 12.06 -15.71
N GLY A 67 1.43 12.86 -16.77
CA GLY A 67 1.95 14.22 -16.75
C GLY A 67 3.44 14.33 -16.36
N GLY A 68 4.28 13.36 -16.76
CA GLY A 68 5.71 13.29 -16.41
C GLY A 68 5.98 12.87 -14.97
N ARG A 69 4.95 12.44 -14.23
CA ARG A 69 5.07 11.92 -12.87
C ARG A 69 4.74 10.43 -12.84
N THR A 70 5.39 9.70 -11.95
CA THR A 70 5.13 8.29 -11.71
C THR A 70 4.69 8.07 -10.28
N CYS A 71 3.85 7.05 -10.07
CA CYS A 71 3.56 6.51 -8.73
C CYS A 71 3.47 4.99 -8.79
N GLN A 72 3.85 4.36 -7.71
CA GLN A 72 3.53 2.98 -7.44
C GLN A 72 2.23 2.93 -6.63
N VAL A 73 1.37 1.99 -6.94
CA VAL A 73 0.14 1.71 -6.21
C VAL A 73 0.18 0.26 -5.76
N ASP A 74 0.20 0.03 -4.46
CA ASP A 74 0.37 -1.30 -3.88
C ASP A 74 -0.84 -2.19 -4.21
N SER A 75 -2.06 -1.66 -4.06
CA SER A 75 -3.29 -2.35 -4.45
C SER A 75 -4.36 -1.36 -4.91
N LEU A 76 -5.00 -1.68 -6.03
CA LEU A 76 -6.16 -0.96 -6.56
C LEU A 76 -7.33 -1.93 -6.66
N LEU A 77 -8.42 -1.59 -5.98
CA LEU A 77 -9.64 -2.39 -5.95
C LEU A 77 -10.78 -1.61 -6.61
N VAL A 78 -11.59 -2.31 -7.43
CA VAL A 78 -12.84 -1.74 -7.93
C VAL A 78 -13.99 -2.52 -7.32
N VAL A 79 -14.79 -1.84 -6.51
CA VAL A 79 -15.92 -2.40 -5.76
C VAL A 79 -17.14 -1.53 -6.02
N ALA A 80 -18.23 -2.13 -6.47
CA ALA A 80 -19.50 -1.43 -6.70
C ALA A 80 -19.38 -0.13 -7.52
N GLY A 81 -18.48 -0.09 -8.51
CA GLY A 81 -18.27 1.08 -9.36
C GLY A 81 -17.40 2.19 -8.76
N LYS A 82 -16.83 1.99 -7.59
CA LYS A 82 -15.89 2.87 -6.91
C LYS A 82 -14.47 2.30 -6.98
N VAL A 83 -13.48 3.15 -7.10
CA VAL A 83 -12.06 2.75 -7.11
C VAL A 83 -11.45 3.04 -5.74
N TYR A 84 -10.87 2.03 -5.13
CA TYR A 84 -10.11 2.14 -3.89
C TYR A 84 -8.62 1.96 -4.17
N LEU A 85 -7.82 2.93 -3.74
CA LEU A 85 -6.38 2.89 -3.80
C LEU A 85 -5.86 2.63 -2.38
N LEU A 86 -5.14 1.54 -2.21
CA LEU A 86 -4.53 1.17 -0.94
C LEU A 86 -3.02 1.34 -1.02
N GLU A 87 -2.47 2.12 -0.11
CA GLU A 87 -1.05 2.17 0.23
C GLU A 87 -0.85 1.32 1.48
N ILE A 88 -0.02 0.30 1.43
CA ILE A 88 0.09 -0.72 2.48
C ILE A 88 1.36 -0.52 3.26
N LYS A 89 1.26 -0.51 4.59
CA LYS A 89 2.40 -0.43 5.51
C LYS A 89 2.36 -1.59 6.51
N ASN A 90 3.44 -2.35 6.56
CA ASN A 90 3.62 -3.45 7.51
C ASN A 90 4.56 -3.02 8.66
N TRP A 91 4.20 -1.93 9.32
CA TRP A 91 4.99 -1.37 10.41
C TRP A 91 4.55 -1.96 11.74
N GLU A 92 5.48 -2.11 12.69
CA GLU A 92 5.18 -2.44 14.08
C GLU A 92 5.73 -1.34 15.01
N GLY A 93 5.15 -1.24 16.21
CA GLY A 93 5.51 -0.24 17.20
C GLY A 93 4.52 0.90 17.29
N SER A 94 4.94 1.96 17.96
CA SER A 94 4.08 3.11 18.28
C SER A 94 4.45 4.32 17.43
N PHE A 95 3.44 4.92 16.81
CA PHE A 95 3.60 6.11 15.98
C PHE A 95 2.60 7.17 16.40
N GLU A 96 3.02 8.42 16.36
CA GLU A 96 2.19 9.58 16.68
C GLU A 96 1.88 10.35 15.40
N ILE A 97 0.63 10.81 15.29
CA ILE A 97 0.17 11.65 14.19
C ILE A 97 -0.24 13.00 14.78
N VAL A 98 0.40 14.06 14.27
CA VAL A 98 0.08 15.45 14.65
C VAL A 98 -0.17 16.23 13.36
N ASP A 99 -1.31 16.90 13.28
CA ASP A 99 -1.72 17.69 12.10
C ASP A 99 -1.58 16.90 10.77
N GLY A 100 -2.00 15.64 10.76
CA GLY A 100 -1.93 14.77 9.58
C GLY A 100 -0.52 14.36 9.17
N ARG A 101 0.45 14.45 10.07
CA ARG A 101 1.84 14.05 9.82
C ARG A 101 2.32 13.04 10.86
N PHE A 102 3.03 12.04 10.41
CA PHE A 102 3.72 11.10 11.30
C PHE A 102 4.96 11.77 11.90
N VAL A 103 5.03 11.82 13.22
CA VAL A 103 6.15 12.42 13.96
C VAL A 103 7.42 11.57 13.72
N GLY A 104 8.55 12.24 13.45
CA GLY A 104 9.86 11.58 13.30
C GLY A 104 10.09 10.89 11.94
N LEU A 105 9.14 10.92 11.02
CA LEU A 105 9.35 10.38 9.66
C LEU A 105 9.77 11.47 8.68
N SER A 106 10.83 11.20 7.92
CA SER A 106 11.31 12.08 6.85
C SER A 106 10.36 12.12 5.64
N ALA A 107 9.68 11.01 5.36
CA ALA A 107 8.68 10.91 4.30
C ALA A 107 7.29 10.67 4.92
N CYS A 108 6.32 11.48 4.52
CA CYS A 108 4.94 11.37 5.02
C CYS A 108 4.14 10.38 4.14
N PRO A 109 3.71 9.22 4.66
CA PRO A 109 2.92 8.25 3.90
C PRO A 109 1.58 8.81 3.39
N LEU A 110 0.95 9.71 4.16
CA LEU A 110 -0.29 10.37 3.75
C LEU A 110 -0.08 11.30 2.55
N ALA A 111 1.06 11.99 2.48
CA ALA A 111 1.41 12.79 1.32
C ALA A 111 1.71 11.93 0.08
N GLN A 112 2.32 10.77 0.25
CA GLN A 112 2.51 9.76 -0.82
C GLN A 112 1.16 9.29 -1.34
N LEU A 113 0.27 8.85 -0.46
CA LEU A 113 -1.08 8.41 -0.77
C LEU A 113 -1.86 9.46 -1.58
N GLN A 114 -1.80 10.72 -1.16
CA GLN A 114 -2.49 11.81 -1.85
C GLN A 114 -1.93 12.04 -3.27
N ARG A 115 -0.61 11.97 -3.45
CA ARG A 115 0.00 12.08 -4.80
C ARG A 115 -0.44 10.93 -5.71
N SER A 116 -0.45 9.70 -5.21
CA SER A 116 -0.89 8.53 -5.96
C SER A 116 -2.37 8.64 -6.35
N LYS A 117 -3.23 9.09 -5.43
CA LYS A 117 -4.64 9.37 -5.71
C LYS A 117 -4.81 10.35 -6.86
N MET A 118 -4.10 11.47 -6.84
CA MET A 118 -4.17 12.50 -7.90
C MET A 118 -3.79 11.95 -9.28
N ILE A 119 -2.76 11.08 -9.34
CA ILE A 119 -2.31 10.45 -10.58
C ILE A 119 -3.38 9.49 -11.11
N VAL A 120 -3.94 8.64 -10.24
CA VAL A 120 -5.02 7.70 -10.61
C VAL A 120 -6.26 8.45 -11.10
N GLU A 121 -6.72 9.46 -10.38
CA GLU A 121 -7.86 10.29 -10.79
C GLU A 121 -7.63 10.98 -12.13
N HIS A 122 -6.40 11.49 -12.38
CA HIS A 122 -6.05 12.12 -13.65
C HIS A 122 -6.09 11.10 -14.80
N LEU A 123 -5.54 9.92 -14.60
CA LEU A 123 -5.56 8.84 -15.59
C LEU A 123 -6.99 8.42 -15.91
N LEU A 124 -7.82 8.14 -14.91
CA LEU A 124 -9.21 7.74 -15.11
C LEU A 124 -9.99 8.79 -15.92
N ARG A 125 -9.86 10.08 -15.56
CA ARG A 125 -10.50 11.18 -16.29
C ARG A 125 -9.99 11.28 -17.73
N ARG A 126 -8.69 11.12 -17.96
CA ARG A 126 -8.09 11.16 -19.30
C ARG A 126 -8.65 10.07 -20.22
N TYR A 127 -8.96 8.90 -19.66
CA TYR A 127 -9.58 7.80 -20.40
C TYR A 127 -11.13 7.82 -20.38
N GLY A 128 -11.73 8.91 -19.93
CA GLY A 128 -13.18 9.10 -19.97
C GLY A 128 -13.96 8.50 -18.81
N PHE A 129 -13.28 7.96 -17.81
CA PHE A 129 -13.93 7.40 -16.61
C PHE A 129 -14.23 8.50 -15.59
N ARG A 130 -15.48 8.58 -15.17
CA ARG A 130 -15.95 9.47 -14.10
C ARG A 130 -16.37 8.62 -12.90
N VAL A 131 -15.39 8.13 -12.17
CA VAL A 131 -15.58 7.27 -11.00
C VAL A 131 -14.96 7.93 -9.78
N GLU A 132 -15.55 7.66 -8.62
CA GLU A 132 -14.95 8.09 -7.35
C GLU A 132 -13.71 7.28 -7.04
N VAL A 133 -12.63 7.96 -6.63
CA VAL A 133 -11.39 7.34 -6.15
C VAL A 133 -11.25 7.62 -4.67
N GLU A 134 -11.26 6.59 -3.88
CA GLU A 134 -11.01 6.64 -2.44
C GLU A 134 -9.63 6.05 -2.14
N ALA A 135 -8.78 6.81 -1.45
CA ALA A 135 -7.43 6.37 -1.11
C ALA A 135 -7.31 6.13 0.40
N ARG A 136 -6.70 5.02 0.79
CA ARG A 136 -6.50 4.63 2.19
C ARG A 136 -5.07 4.17 2.44
N LEU A 137 -4.51 4.63 3.56
CA LEU A 137 -3.26 4.13 4.11
C LEU A 137 -3.60 2.97 5.04
N LEU A 138 -3.27 1.75 4.63
CA LEU A 138 -3.58 0.54 5.38
C LEU A 138 -2.37 0.08 6.20
N PHE A 139 -2.52 0.05 7.52
CA PHE A 139 -1.57 -0.62 8.40
C PHE A 139 -2.01 -2.06 8.63
N ILE A 140 -1.29 -2.99 8.00
CA ILE A 140 -1.64 -4.42 7.99
C ILE A 140 -1.08 -5.18 9.21
N ASN A 141 -0.05 -4.65 9.87
CA ASN A 141 0.56 -5.28 11.03
C ASN A 141 -0.32 -5.08 12.28
N PRO A 142 -0.75 -6.15 12.96
CA PRO A 142 -1.58 -6.02 14.17
C PRO A 142 -0.84 -5.45 15.38
N LYS A 143 0.51 -5.38 15.33
CA LYS A 143 1.34 -4.84 16.41
C LYS A 143 1.60 -3.34 16.30
N ILE A 144 0.89 -2.63 15.40
CA ILE A 144 0.99 -1.19 15.32
C ILE A 144 0.09 -0.52 16.34
N SER A 145 0.58 0.59 16.90
CA SER A 145 -0.20 1.52 17.73
C SER A 145 -0.10 2.92 17.14
N LEU A 146 -1.24 3.55 16.89
CA LEU A 146 -1.32 4.91 16.35
C LEU A 146 -1.95 5.83 17.39
N TYR A 147 -1.24 6.90 17.72
CA TYR A 147 -1.71 7.96 18.62
C TYR A 147 -2.03 9.21 17.80
N GLY A 148 -3.03 9.98 18.26
CA GLY A 148 -3.45 11.21 17.58
C GLY A 148 -4.23 10.99 16.28
N LEU A 149 -4.56 9.75 15.93
CA LEU A 149 -5.37 9.44 14.75
C LEU A 149 -6.79 9.95 14.93
N THR A 150 -7.27 10.76 13.99
CA THR A 150 -8.66 11.22 13.94
C THR A 150 -9.43 10.50 12.80
N ARG A 151 -10.76 10.66 12.79
CA ARG A 151 -11.59 10.09 11.72
C ARG A 151 -11.39 10.78 10.37
N GLN A 152 -10.67 11.89 10.34
CA GLN A 152 -10.43 12.66 9.10
C GLN A 152 -9.24 12.09 8.30
N GLU A 153 -8.28 11.45 8.97
CA GLU A 153 -7.18 10.83 8.28
C GLU A 153 -7.64 9.58 7.50
N PRO A 154 -7.20 9.41 6.24
CA PRO A 154 -7.56 8.27 5.40
C PRO A 154 -6.76 7.01 5.78
N VAL A 155 -6.83 6.64 7.05
CA VAL A 155 -6.09 5.50 7.62
C VAL A 155 -7.04 4.36 7.95
N LEU A 156 -6.62 3.15 7.63
CA LEU A 156 -7.27 1.90 8.03
C LEU A 156 -6.29 1.03 8.81
N LEU A 157 -6.78 0.38 9.83
CA LEU A 157 -6.09 -0.70 10.51
C LEU A 157 -6.60 -2.05 10.00
N ARG A 158 -5.78 -3.09 10.09
CA ARG A 158 -6.11 -4.44 9.59
C ARG A 158 -7.52 -4.91 9.95
N HIS A 159 -7.92 -4.76 11.21
CA HIS A 159 -9.23 -5.21 11.70
C HIS A 159 -10.42 -4.41 11.15
N GLN A 160 -10.17 -3.28 10.49
CA GLN A 160 -11.20 -2.43 9.88
C GLN A 160 -11.44 -2.77 8.41
N VAL A 161 -10.60 -3.60 7.78
CA VAL A 161 -10.66 -3.86 6.33
C VAL A 161 -11.97 -4.56 5.95
N GLU A 162 -12.31 -5.66 6.61
CA GLU A 162 -13.55 -6.39 6.31
C GLU A 162 -14.81 -5.54 6.48
N PRO A 163 -15.05 -4.85 7.63
CA PRO A 163 -16.23 -4.00 7.77
C PRO A 163 -16.22 -2.76 6.86
N TYR A 164 -15.08 -2.36 6.34
CA TYR A 164 -14.96 -1.20 5.45
C TYR A 164 -15.39 -1.52 4.01
N PHE A 165 -15.15 -2.74 3.53
CA PHE A 165 -15.49 -3.18 2.18
C PHE A 165 -16.72 -4.10 2.13
N GLY A 166 -17.25 -4.52 3.30
CA GLY A 166 -18.37 -5.46 3.48
C GLY A 166 -19.78 -4.91 3.19
#